data_0fb44276bfb2be98c69cc0423d40535c
#
_entry.id   0fb44276bfb2be98c69cc0423d40535c
#
_cell.length_a   1.000
_cell.length_b   1.000
_cell.length_c   1.000
_cell.angle_alpha   90.00
_cell.angle_beta   90.00
_cell.angle_gamma   90.00
#
_symmetry.space_group_name_H-M   'P 1'
#
loop_
_entity.id
_entity.type
_entity.pdbx_description
1 polymer ?
#
loop_
_entity_poly.entity_id
_entity_poly.type
_entity_poly.pdbx_seq_one_letter_code
_entity_poly.pdbx_strand_id
1 'polypeptide(L)'
;MKMLSRTAEYLYWISRYMERAETTARLLDVGYRMSLFPNPSGYNNEWESVLSAAGAIEGYKNKYDTIEQKHVEDYLFFDESNPSSVYNCILNARNNALVVRTSFTPESWLAINKTYQEILKLXX
;
A
#
# COMPACT_ATOMS: atom_id res chain seq x y z
N MET A 1 9.32 30.21 -8.63
CA MET A 1 10.36 29.28 -8.99
C MET A 1 9.77 27.93 -9.30
N LYS A 2 9.72 27.61 -10.58
CA LYS A 2 9.03 26.41 -11.03
C LYS A 2 9.69 25.14 -10.54
N MET A 3 11.02 25.10 -10.51
CA MET A 3 11.71 23.88 -10.07
C MET A 3 11.43 23.57 -8.62
N LEU A 4 11.41 24.61 -7.78
CA LEU A 4 11.13 24.39 -6.36
C LEU A 4 9.70 23.92 -6.15
N SER A 5 8.73 24.52 -6.87
CA SER A 5 7.35 24.10 -6.77
C SER A 5 7.17 22.68 -7.25
N ARG A 6 7.84 22.32 -8.33
CA ARG A 6 7.75 20.98 -8.87
C ARG A 6 8.35 19.96 -7.92
N THR A 7 9.50 20.28 -7.33
CA THR A 7 10.11 19.40 -6.34
C THR A 7 9.16 19.20 -5.15
N ALA A 8 8.55 20.28 -4.67
CA ALA A 8 7.62 20.18 -3.56
C ALA A 8 6.45 19.28 -3.92
N GLU A 9 5.96 19.38 -5.15
CA GLU A 9 4.85 18.55 -5.58
C GLU A 9 5.23 17.08 -5.61
N TYR A 10 6.41 16.76 -6.13
CA TYR A 10 6.87 15.37 -6.13
C TYR A 10 7.04 14.84 -4.72
N LEU A 11 7.59 15.66 -3.82
CA LEU A 11 7.75 15.24 -2.43
C LEU A 11 6.39 15.00 -1.78
N TYR A 12 5.40 15.84 -2.08
CA TYR A 12 4.05 15.65 -1.57
C TYR A 12 3.50 14.28 -2.01
N TRP A 13 3.64 13.96 -3.29
CA TRP A 13 3.10 12.70 -3.78
C TRP A 13 3.86 11.49 -3.26
N ILE A 14 5.19 11.61 -3.10
CA ILE A 14 5.94 10.54 -2.46
C ILE A 14 5.37 10.27 -1.07
N SER A 15 5.18 11.32 -0.32
CA SER A 15 4.66 11.20 1.04
C SER A 15 3.27 10.56 1.05
N ARG A 16 2.40 10.99 0.15
CA ARG A 16 1.05 10.44 0.06
C ARG A 16 1.06 8.95 -0.30
N TYR A 17 1.87 8.57 -1.28
CA TYR A 17 1.96 7.17 -1.67
C TYR A 17 2.51 6.31 -0.55
N MET A 18 3.54 6.79 0.14
CA MET A 18 4.12 6.02 1.24
C MET A 18 3.14 5.87 2.39
N GLU A 19 2.41 6.93 2.70
CA GLU A 19 1.37 6.88 3.71
C GLU A 19 0.31 5.86 3.38
N ARG A 20 -0.14 5.84 2.13
CA ARG A 20 -1.16 4.90 1.71
C ARG A 20 -0.66 3.47 1.79
N ALA A 21 0.58 3.24 1.33
CA ALA A 21 1.17 1.91 1.41
C ALA A 21 1.25 1.43 2.85
N GLU A 22 1.69 2.29 3.74
CA GLU A 22 1.81 1.94 5.14
C GLU A 22 0.45 1.64 5.75
N THR A 23 -0.55 2.46 5.45
CA THR A 23 -1.88 2.24 5.98
C THR A 23 -2.46 0.91 5.50
N THR A 24 -2.31 0.61 4.22
CA THR A 24 -2.82 -0.64 3.68
C THR A 24 -2.09 -1.84 4.28
N ALA A 25 -0.79 -1.74 4.43
CA ALA A 25 -0.02 -2.83 5.04
C ALA A 25 -0.46 -3.08 6.47
N ARG A 26 -0.73 -2.01 7.22
CA ARG A 26 -1.22 -2.15 8.59
C ARG A 26 -2.59 -2.78 8.63
N LEU A 27 -3.48 -2.40 7.71
CA LEU A 27 -4.80 -3.01 7.65
C LEU A 27 -4.70 -4.51 7.38
N LEU A 28 -3.81 -4.91 6.49
CA LEU A 28 -3.60 -6.32 6.21
C LEU A 28 -3.09 -7.05 7.44
N ASP A 29 -2.18 -6.44 8.18
CA ASP A 29 -1.65 -7.05 9.39
C ASP A 29 -2.76 -7.22 10.43
N VAL A 30 -3.59 -6.19 10.62
CA VAL A 30 -4.70 -6.27 11.55
C VAL A 30 -5.68 -7.37 11.13
N GLY A 31 -6.01 -7.42 9.85
CA GLY A 31 -6.91 -8.46 9.35
C GLY A 31 -6.36 -9.84 9.59
N TYR A 32 -5.08 -10.03 9.35
CA TYR A 32 -4.43 -11.31 9.59
C TYR A 32 -4.52 -11.70 11.06
N ARG A 33 -4.20 -10.76 11.95
CA ARG A 33 -4.23 -11.05 13.39
C ARG A 33 -5.63 -11.39 13.86
N MET A 34 -6.62 -10.67 13.35
CA MET A 34 -8.00 -10.95 13.72
C MET A 34 -8.46 -12.29 13.18
N SER A 35 -7.95 -12.71 12.04
CA SER A 35 -8.32 -13.99 11.46
C SER A 35 -7.82 -15.18 12.28
N LEU A 36 -6.85 -14.95 13.15
CA LEU A 36 -6.32 -16.01 14.00
C LEU A 36 -7.24 -16.33 15.19
N PHE A 37 -8.17 -15.44 15.50
CA PHE A 37 -9.09 -15.67 16.60
C PHE A 37 -10.30 -16.46 16.14
N PRO A 38 -10.86 -17.32 16.99
CA PRO A 38 -12.05 -18.07 16.60
C PRO A 38 -13.20 -17.14 16.27
N ASN A 39 -13.93 -17.48 15.22
CA ASN A 39 -15.09 -16.71 14.81
C ASN A 39 -16.31 -17.61 14.94
N PRO A 40 -17.11 -17.41 16.00
CA PRO A 40 -18.25 -18.31 16.23
C PRO A 40 -19.26 -18.33 15.08
N SER A 41 -19.40 -17.21 14.38
CA SER A 41 -20.34 -17.13 13.29
C SER A 41 -19.80 -17.80 12.01
N GLY A 42 -18.51 -18.03 11.94
CA GLY A 42 -17.90 -18.58 10.74
C GLY A 42 -17.87 -17.63 9.56
N TYR A 43 -18.04 -16.36 9.82
CA TYR A 43 -18.16 -15.34 8.79
C TYR A 43 -16.88 -14.49 8.76
N ASN A 44 -16.32 -14.30 7.58
CA ASN A 44 -15.05 -13.62 7.41
C ASN A 44 -15.23 -12.13 7.17
N ASN A 45 -15.97 -11.46 8.06
CA ASN A 45 -16.21 -10.04 7.83
C ASN A 45 -15.01 -9.17 8.19
N GLU A 46 -13.98 -9.72 8.84
CA GLU A 46 -12.79 -8.93 9.08
C GLU A 46 -12.11 -8.54 7.77
N TRP A 47 -12.12 -9.40 6.76
CA TRP A 47 -11.52 -9.08 5.47
C TRP A 47 -12.38 -8.11 4.68
N GLU A 48 -13.69 -8.20 4.82
CA GLU A 48 -14.57 -7.20 4.24
C GLU A 48 -14.30 -5.83 4.87
N SER A 49 -14.12 -5.79 6.17
CA SER A 49 -13.80 -4.55 6.87
C SER A 49 -12.47 -3.97 6.40
N VAL A 50 -11.48 -4.84 6.21
CA VAL A 50 -10.19 -4.39 5.69
C VAL A 50 -10.36 -3.75 4.31
N LEU A 51 -11.10 -4.39 3.43
CA LEU A 51 -11.34 -3.84 2.09
C LEU A 51 -12.05 -2.50 2.16
N SER A 52 -13.05 -2.38 3.03
CA SER A 52 -13.78 -1.11 3.18
C SER A 52 -12.87 -0.02 3.71
N ALA A 53 -12.07 -0.33 4.71
CA ALA A 53 -11.17 0.65 5.31
C ALA A 53 -10.12 1.11 4.31
N ALA A 54 -9.70 0.21 3.42
CA ALA A 54 -8.73 0.57 2.38
C ALA A 54 -9.37 1.29 1.20
N GLY A 55 -10.70 1.40 1.19
CA GLY A 55 -11.41 2.03 0.08
C GLY A 55 -11.36 1.22 -1.20
N ALA A 56 -11.24 -0.09 -1.09
CA ALA A 56 -10.98 -0.96 -2.23
C ALA A 56 -12.08 -1.98 -2.48
N ILE A 57 -13.20 -1.90 -1.76
CA ILE A 57 -14.15 -2.99 -1.80
C ILE A 57 -14.82 -3.11 -3.17
N GLU A 58 -15.11 -2.00 -3.81
CA GLU A 58 -15.78 -2.06 -5.12
C GLU A 58 -14.87 -2.63 -6.19
N GLY A 59 -13.61 -2.20 -6.22
CA GLY A 59 -12.65 -2.75 -7.16
C GLY A 59 -12.42 -4.22 -6.94
N TYR A 60 -12.36 -4.62 -5.68
CA TYR A 60 -12.21 -6.03 -5.36
C TYR A 60 -13.38 -6.86 -5.88
N LYS A 61 -14.60 -6.37 -5.65
CA LYS A 61 -15.78 -7.13 -6.08
C LYS A 61 -15.91 -7.20 -7.59
N ASN A 62 -15.36 -6.25 -8.30
CA ASN A 62 -15.33 -6.32 -9.75
C ASN A 62 -14.43 -7.44 -10.26
N LYS A 63 -13.45 -7.83 -9.46
CA LYS A 63 -12.46 -8.82 -9.88
C LYS A 63 -12.72 -10.19 -9.26
N TYR A 64 -13.23 -10.24 -8.04
CA TYR A 64 -13.43 -11.50 -7.31
C TYR A 64 -14.88 -11.64 -6.87
N ASP A 65 -15.37 -12.89 -6.90
CA ASP A 65 -16.74 -13.18 -6.50
C ASP A 65 -16.90 -13.31 -5.00
N THR A 66 -15.87 -13.78 -4.30
CA THR A 66 -15.94 -14.03 -2.87
C THR A 66 -14.80 -13.31 -2.16
N ILE A 67 -15.05 -13.01 -0.88
CA ILE A 67 -14.03 -12.36 -0.06
C ILE A 67 -13.27 -13.45 0.68
N GLU A 68 -12.01 -13.65 0.29
CA GLU A 68 -11.13 -14.65 0.88
C GLU A 68 -9.82 -13.99 1.22
N GLN A 69 -9.20 -14.45 2.32
CA GLN A 69 -7.97 -13.86 2.81
C GLN A 69 -6.90 -13.76 1.72
N LYS A 70 -6.67 -14.85 1.01
CA LYS A 70 -5.60 -14.86 0.02
C LYS A 70 -5.86 -13.83 -1.08
N HIS A 71 -7.11 -13.76 -1.55
CA HIS A 71 -7.45 -12.82 -2.62
C HIS A 71 -7.37 -11.39 -2.15
N VAL A 72 -7.79 -11.11 -0.91
CA VAL A 72 -7.69 -9.76 -0.36
C VAL A 72 -6.24 -9.35 -0.23
N GLU A 73 -5.41 -10.24 0.29
CA GLU A 73 -3.98 -9.94 0.42
C GLU A 73 -3.35 -9.66 -0.93
N ASP A 74 -3.64 -10.50 -1.92
CA ASP A 74 -3.09 -10.30 -3.25
C ASP A 74 -3.56 -8.98 -3.85
N TYR A 75 -4.85 -8.68 -3.71
CA TYR A 75 -5.41 -7.48 -4.32
C TYR A 75 -4.84 -6.22 -3.69
N LEU A 76 -4.76 -6.18 -2.36
CA LEU A 76 -4.31 -4.97 -1.68
C LEU A 76 -2.80 -4.81 -1.68
N PHE A 77 -2.06 -5.92 -1.71
CA PHE A 77 -0.60 -5.81 -1.61
C PHE A 77 0.09 -5.81 -2.96
N PHE A 78 -0.23 -6.76 -3.84
CA PHE A 78 0.57 -7.00 -5.04
C PHE A 78 -0.10 -6.66 -6.36
N ASP A 79 -1.41 -6.53 -6.41
CA ASP A 79 -2.13 -6.47 -7.67
C ASP A 79 -1.77 -5.23 -8.46
N GLU A 80 -1.16 -5.41 -9.63
CA GLU A 80 -0.77 -4.29 -10.47
C GLU A 80 -1.97 -3.57 -11.08
N SER A 81 -3.11 -4.25 -11.18
CA SER A 81 -4.31 -3.61 -11.70
C SER A 81 -5.01 -2.73 -10.68
N ASN A 82 -4.63 -2.85 -9.39
CA ASN A 82 -5.17 -2.01 -8.33
C ASN A 82 -4.22 -0.83 -8.11
N PRO A 83 -4.60 0.38 -8.53
CA PRO A 83 -3.68 1.52 -8.41
C PRO A 83 -3.28 1.84 -6.98
N SER A 84 -4.08 1.40 -6.01
CA SER A 84 -3.80 1.67 -4.59
C SER A 84 -3.14 0.49 -3.89
N SER A 85 -2.71 -0.53 -4.62
CA SER A 85 -2.00 -1.63 -3.97
C SER A 85 -0.70 -1.14 -3.35
N VAL A 86 -0.25 -1.84 -2.32
CA VAL A 86 1.01 -1.46 -1.68
C VAL A 86 2.14 -1.42 -2.71
N TYR A 87 2.19 -2.44 -3.57
CA TYR A 87 3.22 -2.50 -4.60
C TYR A 87 3.19 -1.25 -5.49
N ASN A 88 2.01 -0.89 -6.01
CA ASN A 88 1.92 0.27 -6.89
C ASN A 88 2.22 1.57 -6.16
N CYS A 89 1.80 1.69 -4.92
CA CYS A 89 2.09 2.91 -4.16
C CYS A 89 3.60 3.07 -3.95
N ILE A 90 4.28 1.99 -3.59
CA ILE A 90 5.72 2.07 -3.40
C ILE A 90 6.43 2.36 -4.72
N LEU A 91 5.98 1.71 -5.79
CA LEU A 91 6.57 1.95 -7.10
C LEU A 91 6.40 3.41 -7.52
N ASN A 92 5.22 3.97 -7.33
CA ASN A 92 4.97 5.36 -7.67
C ASN A 92 5.81 6.31 -6.80
N ALA A 93 5.93 6.01 -5.51
CA ALA A 93 6.76 6.83 -4.63
C ALA A 93 8.21 6.80 -5.11
N ARG A 94 8.70 5.63 -5.44
CA ARG A 94 10.08 5.48 -5.90
C ARG A 94 10.30 6.19 -7.22
N ASN A 95 9.36 6.09 -8.15
CA ASN A 95 9.49 6.77 -9.43
C ASN A 95 9.53 8.28 -9.26
N ASN A 96 8.70 8.82 -8.36
CA ASN A 96 8.74 10.25 -8.08
C ASN A 96 10.07 10.64 -7.42
N ALA A 97 10.59 9.78 -6.56
CA ALA A 97 11.86 10.06 -5.91
C ALA A 97 13.00 10.09 -6.92
N LEU A 98 12.96 9.21 -7.92
CA LEU A 98 13.98 9.20 -8.96
C LEU A 98 13.99 10.50 -9.76
N VAL A 99 12.80 11.08 -9.98
CA VAL A 99 12.72 12.34 -10.72
C VAL A 99 13.44 13.47 -9.97
N VAL A 100 13.31 13.50 -8.65
CA VAL A 100 13.86 14.62 -7.87
C VAL A 100 15.05 14.20 -7.00
N ARG A 101 15.69 13.10 -7.35
CA ARG A 101 16.75 12.57 -6.51
C ARG A 101 17.91 13.55 -6.31
N THR A 102 18.13 14.44 -7.26
CA THR A 102 19.19 15.44 -7.09
C THR A 102 18.86 16.44 -5.99
N SER A 103 17.60 16.55 -5.60
CA SER A 103 17.17 17.43 -4.53
C SER A 103 17.15 16.75 -3.17
N PHE A 104 17.39 15.44 -3.13
CA PHE A 104 17.33 14.66 -1.89
C PHE A 104 18.72 14.57 -1.28
N THR A 105 18.77 14.56 0.05
CA THR A 105 20.00 14.18 0.72
C THR A 105 20.20 12.67 0.58
N PRO A 106 21.44 12.19 0.73
CA PRO A 106 21.66 10.74 0.71
C PRO A 106 20.85 10.00 1.76
N GLU A 107 20.68 10.59 2.94
CA GLU A 107 19.91 9.95 3.99
C GLU A 107 18.46 9.78 3.60
N SER A 108 17.87 10.81 2.99
CA SER A 108 16.47 10.74 2.57
C SER A 108 16.27 9.66 1.51
N TRP A 109 17.19 9.61 0.55
CA TRP A 109 17.10 8.59 -0.49
C TRP A 109 17.21 7.18 0.08
N LEU A 110 18.14 6.99 1.00
CA LEU A 110 18.31 5.69 1.63
C LEU A 110 17.09 5.30 2.44
N ALA A 111 16.46 6.26 3.10
CA ALA A 111 15.27 5.96 3.89
C ALA A 111 14.12 5.47 3.00
N ILE A 112 13.94 6.10 1.85
CA ILE A 112 12.88 5.70 0.92
C ILE A 112 13.15 4.29 0.41
N ASN A 113 14.38 4.00 0.01
CA ASN A 113 14.73 2.68 -0.48
C ASN A 113 14.62 1.62 0.61
N LYS A 114 14.98 1.96 1.83
CA LYS A 114 14.88 1.03 2.94
C LYS A 114 13.42 0.66 3.18
N THR A 115 12.52 1.63 3.16
CA THR A 115 11.09 1.36 3.34
C THR A 115 10.58 0.45 2.22
N TYR A 116 10.98 0.73 0.99
CA TYR A 116 10.60 -0.10 -0.14
C TYR A 116 11.02 -1.56 0.07
N GLN A 117 12.28 -1.75 0.49
CA GLN A 117 12.78 -3.11 0.71
C GLN A 117 12.07 -3.80 1.86
N GLU A 118 11.77 -3.06 2.93
CA GLU A 118 11.10 -3.65 4.08
C GLU A 118 9.69 -4.11 3.73
N ILE A 119 8.98 -3.33 2.92
CA ILE A 119 7.62 -3.71 2.54
C ILE A 119 7.66 -4.93 1.62
N LEU A 120 8.63 -5.01 0.72
CA LEU A 120 8.77 -6.18 -0.14
C LEU A 120 9.03 -7.45 0.68
N LYS A 121 9.76 -7.35 1.79
CA LYS A 121 10.02 -8.51 2.65
C LYS A 121 8.75 -9.00 3.34
N LEU A 122 7.94 -8.10 3.68
CA LEU A 122 6.69 -8.54 4.28
C LEU A 122 5.94 -9.52 3.41
N UNK A 123 5.99 -9.34 2.23
CA UNK A 123 5.26 -10.09 1.30
C UNK A 123 5.83 -11.42 1.03
N UNK A 124 6.55 -11.42 1.36
CA UNK A 124 7.18 -12.57 1.07
C UNK A 124 6.77 -13.64 1.61
#